data_3a45c522a9e14a7ece74d1e687d6d80a
#
_entry.id   3a45c522a9e14a7ece74d1e687d6d80a
#
_cell.length_a   1.000
_cell.length_b   1.000
_cell.length_c   1.000
_cell.angle_alpha   90.00
_cell.angle_beta   90.00
_cell.angle_gamma   90.00
#
_symmetry.space_group_name_H-M   'P 1'
#
loop_
_entity.id
_entity.type
_entity.pdbx_description
1 polymer ?
#
loop_
_entity_poly.entity_id
_entity_poly.type
_entity_poly.pdbx_seq_one_letter_code
_entity_poly.pdbx_strand_id
1 'polypeptide(L)'
;MPTRILSAAGDVDAVRSLTTLLSQLPDAEPLVPVADSTQLIDTLARLAAESLDELPEVVVVDERIGPVPALELIREVALRFPAVGVILVTSDAGPGLFSAAMDSGARGLVTLPLNYEELGTRVQAVAQWSHGVRRHLGHGTEAPGGAGGTVVTVSGAKGGVGATLAAIQLALAAQASGRPTALVDLDLQTGDVASFLDIQYRRSVADLAAITDLSARVLADAVFRHDTGLALLLAPADGERGEEVTDRAARQILGALRSRYEVVVVDCGAQLSGASAAAVELADRALLLTTPDVVAVRAAKRTVRMWDRLQIRKAEETTVVVNRLSRGTEIQPALVQRITGTALARTAVPANFRELQGAVDAGRVHELDSRSTVKQALWTLAGELGLARAPEGSPRGGRSRGDRGPSGFRRRKEAGG
;
A
#
# COMPACT_ATOMS: atom_id res chain seq x y z
N MET A 1 1.57 0.62 18.27
CA MET A 1 2.56 -0.22 18.97
C MET A 1 3.59 0.71 19.56
N PRO A 2 4.12 0.46 20.77
CA PRO A 2 5.18 1.30 21.30
C PRO A 2 6.43 1.21 20.42
N THR A 3 7.17 2.32 20.33
CA THR A 3 8.43 2.40 19.61
C THR A 3 9.54 1.72 20.41
N ARG A 4 10.14 0.67 19.92
CA ARG A 4 11.24 -0.04 20.56
C ARG A 4 12.55 0.69 20.34
N ILE A 5 13.24 1.03 21.42
CA ILE A 5 14.45 1.87 21.37
C ILE A 5 15.59 1.15 22.08
N LEU A 6 16.70 0.94 21.38
CA LEU A 6 17.91 0.36 21.92
C LEU A 6 18.99 1.45 22.12
N SER A 7 19.45 1.65 23.34
CA SER A 7 20.54 2.58 23.63
C SER A 7 21.88 1.85 23.70
N ALA A 8 22.92 2.47 23.13
CA ALA A 8 24.28 1.97 23.09
C ALA A 8 25.27 3.05 23.58
N ALA A 9 25.82 2.86 24.79
CA ALA A 9 26.75 3.80 25.40
C ALA A 9 27.72 3.07 26.32
N GLY A 10 28.99 3.41 26.26
CA GLY A 10 30.05 2.80 27.07
C GLY A 10 30.16 3.35 28.50
N ASP A 11 29.51 4.46 28.80
CA ASP A 11 29.55 5.12 30.12
C ASP A 11 28.24 4.85 30.88
N VAL A 12 28.37 4.39 32.12
CA VAL A 12 27.23 4.04 33.00
C VAL A 12 26.30 5.24 33.25
N ASP A 13 26.85 6.45 33.38
CA ASP A 13 26.05 7.64 33.62
C ASP A 13 25.30 8.09 32.38
N ALA A 14 25.90 7.94 31.19
CA ALA A 14 25.24 8.14 29.89
C ALA A 14 24.10 7.14 29.68
N VAL A 15 24.31 5.87 29.97
CA VAL A 15 23.27 4.83 29.91
C VAL A 15 22.09 5.15 30.82
N ARG A 16 22.38 5.55 32.07
CA ARG A 16 21.34 5.91 33.06
C ARG A 16 20.53 7.13 32.60
N SER A 17 21.21 8.15 32.11
CA SER A 17 20.57 9.39 31.63
C SER A 17 19.66 9.12 30.43
N LEU A 18 20.16 8.37 29.42
CA LEU A 18 19.39 7.96 28.26
C LEU A 18 18.17 7.10 28.66
N THR A 19 18.38 6.07 29.45
CA THR A 19 17.30 5.18 29.89
C THR A 19 16.20 5.95 30.64
N THR A 20 16.57 6.87 31.52
CA THR A 20 15.61 7.69 32.27
C THR A 20 14.77 8.57 31.35
N LEU A 21 15.39 9.25 30.37
CA LEU A 21 14.67 10.12 29.46
C LEU A 21 13.81 9.33 28.47
N LEU A 22 14.34 8.22 27.93
CA LEU A 22 13.59 7.35 26.99
C LEU A 22 12.37 6.71 27.66
N SER A 23 12.46 6.34 28.93
CA SER A 23 11.30 5.77 29.67
C SER A 23 10.20 6.79 29.97
N GLN A 24 10.47 8.08 29.87
CA GLN A 24 9.48 9.15 30.02
C GLN A 24 8.77 9.52 28.71
N LEU A 25 9.27 9.04 27.55
CA LEU A 25 8.65 9.34 26.26
C LEU A 25 7.33 8.56 26.11
N PRO A 26 6.26 9.22 25.65
CA PRO A 26 5.01 8.54 25.37
C PRO A 26 5.22 7.54 24.22
N ASP A 27 4.61 6.37 24.33
CA ASP A 27 4.69 5.29 23.32
C ASP A 27 6.10 4.75 23.04
N ALA A 28 7.07 4.94 23.95
CA ALA A 28 8.41 4.37 23.86
C ALA A 28 8.55 3.11 24.70
N GLU A 29 9.23 2.09 24.14
CA GLU A 29 9.63 0.86 24.81
C GLU A 29 11.16 0.73 24.78
N PRO A 30 11.85 1.24 25.83
CA PRO A 30 13.30 1.09 25.91
C PRO A 30 13.70 -0.38 26.08
N LEU A 31 14.57 -0.88 25.21
CA LEU A 31 15.19 -2.20 25.36
C LEU A 31 16.37 -2.15 26.33
N VAL A 32 16.86 -3.33 26.72
CA VAL A 32 18.04 -3.44 27.58
C VAL A 32 19.23 -2.77 26.92
N PRO A 33 19.85 -1.75 27.53
CA PRO A 33 20.99 -1.03 26.95
C PRO A 33 22.19 -1.93 26.70
N VAL A 34 22.97 -1.61 25.68
CA VAL A 34 24.24 -2.29 25.38
C VAL A 34 25.44 -1.38 25.68
N ALA A 35 26.53 -1.96 26.20
CA ALA A 35 27.66 -1.20 26.72
C ALA A 35 28.74 -0.89 25.68
N ASP A 36 28.77 -1.61 24.55
CA ASP A 36 29.79 -1.44 23.52
C ASP A 36 29.23 -1.71 22.11
N SER A 37 30.04 -1.34 21.12
CA SER A 37 29.71 -1.47 19.70
C SER A 37 29.56 -2.92 19.23
N THR A 38 30.29 -3.86 19.81
CA THR A 38 30.22 -5.28 19.46
C THR A 38 28.91 -5.87 19.95
N GLN A 39 28.53 -5.60 21.21
CA GLN A 39 27.24 -6.02 21.77
C GLN A 39 26.05 -5.45 20.99
N LEU A 40 26.17 -4.22 20.49
CA LEU A 40 25.12 -3.64 19.66
C LEU A 40 24.88 -4.47 18.39
N ILE A 41 25.95 -4.74 17.64
CA ILE A 41 25.86 -5.51 16.39
C ILE A 41 25.35 -6.93 16.65
N ASP A 42 25.87 -7.61 17.69
CA ASP A 42 25.44 -8.96 18.06
C ASP A 42 23.95 -9.00 18.48
N THR A 43 23.50 -7.99 19.23
CA THR A 43 22.10 -7.88 19.66
C THR A 43 21.19 -7.67 18.43
N LEU A 44 21.54 -6.75 17.53
CA LEU A 44 20.78 -6.53 16.30
C LEU A 44 20.79 -7.76 15.39
N ALA A 45 21.92 -8.47 15.26
CA ALA A 45 22.01 -9.68 14.45
C ALA A 45 21.13 -10.81 15.02
N ARG A 46 21.10 -10.98 16.33
CA ARG A 46 20.24 -11.96 17.00
C ARG A 46 18.76 -11.64 16.79
N LEU A 47 18.36 -10.40 17.03
CA LEU A 47 16.97 -9.96 16.83
C LEU A 47 16.54 -10.09 15.37
N ALA A 48 17.41 -9.74 14.42
CA ALA A 48 17.15 -9.90 12.99
C ALA A 48 16.99 -11.36 12.56
N ALA A 49 17.68 -12.30 13.22
CA ALA A 49 17.53 -13.72 12.95
C ALA A 49 16.19 -14.28 13.46
N GLU A 50 15.58 -13.67 14.46
CA GLU A 50 14.26 -14.05 14.96
C GLU A 50 13.16 -13.51 14.03
N SER A 51 13.14 -12.21 13.78
CA SER A 51 12.20 -11.53 12.86
C SER A 51 12.64 -10.09 12.58
N LEU A 52 12.26 -9.56 11.42
CA LEU A 52 12.43 -8.13 11.12
C LEU A 52 11.67 -7.24 12.13
N ASP A 53 10.54 -7.74 12.63
CA ASP A 53 9.70 -7.02 13.59
C ASP A 53 10.29 -7.01 15.01
N GLU A 54 11.25 -7.90 15.32
CA GLU A 54 11.95 -7.91 16.59
C GLU A 54 13.09 -6.88 16.67
N LEU A 55 13.53 -6.33 15.54
CA LEU A 55 14.50 -5.24 15.53
C LEU A 55 13.92 -3.98 16.21
N PRO A 56 14.73 -3.17 16.91
CA PRO A 56 14.29 -1.85 17.36
C PRO A 56 14.03 -0.91 16.18
N GLU A 57 13.08 0.01 16.30
CA GLU A 57 12.87 1.08 15.34
C GLU A 57 14.00 2.09 15.38
N VAL A 58 14.52 2.35 16.59
CA VAL A 58 15.51 3.38 16.84
C VAL A 58 16.66 2.81 17.66
N VAL A 59 17.87 3.12 17.23
CA VAL A 59 19.09 2.91 18.01
C VAL A 59 19.68 4.27 18.36
N VAL A 60 19.96 4.50 19.65
CA VAL A 60 20.60 5.71 20.14
C VAL A 60 22.05 5.39 20.51
N VAL A 61 23.01 5.98 19.80
CA VAL A 61 24.44 5.70 19.95
C VAL A 61 25.15 6.90 20.57
N ASP A 62 25.86 6.70 21.69
CA ASP A 62 26.76 7.73 22.26
C ASP A 62 28.04 7.80 21.43
N GLU A 63 28.54 9.03 21.15
CA GLU A 63 29.74 9.25 20.34
C GLU A 63 31.01 8.57 20.90
N ARG A 64 31.04 8.33 22.23
CA ARG A 64 32.16 7.73 22.94
C ARG A 64 32.12 6.21 23.01
N ILE A 65 31.18 5.58 22.28
CA ILE A 65 31.10 4.11 22.23
C ILE A 65 32.37 3.51 21.63
N GLY A 66 32.78 2.34 22.13
CA GLY A 66 33.91 1.59 21.60
C GLY A 66 33.62 0.09 21.58
N PRO A 67 34.52 -0.75 21.07
CA PRO A 67 35.79 -0.42 20.44
C PRO A 67 35.70 0.15 19.02
N VAL A 68 34.59 -0.07 18.29
CA VAL A 68 34.37 0.54 16.97
C VAL A 68 33.86 1.96 17.15
N PRO A 69 34.46 2.97 16.50
CA PRO A 69 34.03 4.36 16.59
C PRO A 69 32.58 4.55 16.14
N ALA A 70 31.86 5.51 16.76
CA ALA A 70 30.44 5.71 16.56
C ALA A 70 30.04 5.87 15.08
N LEU A 71 30.77 6.63 14.27
CA LEU A 71 30.47 6.84 12.86
C LEU A 71 30.65 5.58 12.00
N GLU A 72 31.62 4.76 12.31
CA GLU A 72 31.81 3.46 11.64
C GLU A 72 30.73 2.47 12.04
N LEU A 73 30.38 2.44 13.31
CA LEU A 73 29.28 1.64 13.86
C LEU A 73 27.93 2.04 13.22
N ILE A 74 27.64 3.33 13.09
CA ILE A 74 26.44 3.84 12.42
C ILE A 74 26.38 3.36 10.97
N ARG A 75 27.51 3.41 10.25
CA ARG A 75 27.59 2.91 8.87
C ARG A 75 27.35 1.42 8.79
N GLU A 76 27.90 0.63 9.70
CA GLU A 76 27.66 -0.81 9.76
C GLU A 76 26.22 -1.14 10.04
N VAL A 77 25.58 -0.46 11.00
CA VAL A 77 24.14 -0.61 11.30
C VAL A 77 23.29 -0.24 10.09
N ALA A 78 23.56 0.89 9.45
CA ALA A 78 22.78 1.33 8.28
C ALA A 78 22.88 0.36 7.09
N LEU A 79 24.04 -0.28 6.89
CA LEU A 79 24.26 -1.26 5.80
C LEU A 79 23.64 -2.63 6.11
N ARG A 80 23.79 -3.13 7.34
CA ARG A 80 23.34 -4.48 7.72
C ARG A 80 21.88 -4.53 8.15
N PHE A 81 21.36 -3.45 8.75
CA PHE A 81 20.01 -3.34 9.30
C PHE A 81 19.30 -2.10 8.75
N PRO A 82 19.01 -2.03 7.45
CA PRO A 82 18.51 -0.83 6.80
C PRO A 82 17.15 -0.34 7.33
N ALA A 83 16.43 -1.18 8.08
CA ALA A 83 15.17 -0.83 8.74
C ALA A 83 15.35 -0.19 10.12
N VAL A 84 16.58 -0.09 10.63
CA VAL A 84 16.88 0.48 11.95
C VAL A 84 17.39 1.91 11.76
N GLY A 85 16.70 2.88 12.38
CA GLY A 85 17.14 4.27 12.35
C GLY A 85 18.10 4.57 13.49
N VAL A 86 19.23 5.24 13.20
CA VAL A 86 20.24 5.55 14.20
C VAL A 86 20.26 7.03 14.53
N ILE A 87 20.25 7.36 15.83
CA ILE A 87 20.44 8.70 16.38
C ILE A 87 21.82 8.73 17.06
N LEU A 88 22.67 9.70 16.68
CA LEU A 88 23.94 9.96 17.35
C LEU A 88 23.73 10.96 18.48
N VAL A 89 24.21 10.63 19.68
CA VAL A 89 24.32 11.56 20.81
C VAL A 89 25.75 12.03 20.91
N THR A 90 25.97 13.36 20.92
CA THR A 90 27.30 13.95 20.86
C THR A 90 27.40 15.23 21.71
N SER A 91 28.60 15.54 22.14
CA SER A 91 28.93 16.82 22.77
C SER A 91 29.28 17.92 21.75
N ASP A 92 29.59 17.53 20.48
CA ASP A 92 29.94 18.45 19.41
C ASP A 92 28.75 18.71 18.47
N ALA A 93 28.26 19.96 18.45
CA ALA A 93 27.20 20.42 17.55
C ALA A 93 27.74 20.98 16.21
N GLY A 94 28.99 20.74 15.89
CA GLY A 94 29.66 21.30 14.70
C GLY A 94 29.08 20.80 13.39
N PRO A 95 28.98 21.62 12.34
CA PRO A 95 28.44 21.25 11.03
C PRO A 95 29.20 20.08 10.38
N GLY A 96 30.50 19.95 10.66
CA GLY A 96 31.35 18.88 10.14
C GLY A 96 30.95 17.51 10.68
N LEU A 97 30.69 17.39 11.99
CA LEU A 97 30.24 16.14 12.58
C LEU A 97 28.81 15.81 12.14
N PHE A 98 27.94 16.81 12.03
CA PHE A 98 26.58 16.61 11.51
C PHE A 98 26.60 16.00 10.11
N SER A 99 27.39 16.57 9.19
CA SER A 99 27.53 16.03 7.83
C SER A 99 28.10 14.60 7.85
N ALA A 100 29.16 14.36 8.61
CA ALA A 100 29.79 13.05 8.70
C ALA A 100 28.84 11.99 9.29
N ALA A 101 28.01 12.36 10.27
CA ALA A 101 27.02 11.45 10.84
C ALA A 101 25.92 11.10 9.81
N MET A 102 25.40 12.08 9.08
CA MET A 102 24.39 11.85 8.01
C MET A 102 25.00 11.00 6.87
N ASP A 103 26.22 11.27 6.44
CA ASP A 103 26.91 10.49 5.41
C ASP A 103 27.21 9.05 5.85
N SER A 104 27.35 8.84 7.16
CA SER A 104 27.46 7.49 7.75
C SER A 104 26.14 6.75 7.88
N GLY A 105 25.00 7.42 7.63
CA GLY A 105 23.68 6.80 7.69
C GLY A 105 22.87 7.10 8.95
N ALA A 106 23.34 8.01 9.84
CA ALA A 106 22.53 8.51 10.94
C ALA A 106 21.24 9.16 10.40
N ARG A 107 20.16 9.06 11.16
CA ARG A 107 18.86 9.68 10.86
C ARG A 107 18.54 10.84 11.78
N GLY A 108 19.34 11.04 12.80
CA GLY A 108 19.22 12.14 13.72
C GLY A 108 20.51 12.34 14.52
N LEU A 109 20.62 13.52 15.09
CA LEU A 109 21.68 13.90 16.00
C LEU A 109 21.04 14.66 17.17
N VAL A 110 21.46 14.36 18.38
CA VAL A 110 21.05 15.04 19.62
C VAL A 110 22.29 15.48 20.37
N THR A 111 22.27 16.71 20.87
CA THR A 111 23.42 17.27 21.56
C THR A 111 23.33 17.11 23.08
N LEU A 112 24.48 17.00 23.72
CA LEU A 112 24.58 17.04 25.18
C LEU A 112 24.62 18.51 25.68
N PRO A 113 23.96 18.83 26.81
CA PRO A 113 23.18 17.94 27.67
C PRO A 113 21.85 17.53 27.05
N LEU A 114 21.43 16.27 27.28
CA LEU A 114 20.20 15.74 26.71
C LEU A 114 18.98 16.57 27.10
N ASN A 115 18.18 16.97 26.11
CA ASN A 115 16.90 17.64 26.29
C ASN A 115 15.76 16.68 25.94
N TYR A 116 14.75 16.59 26.80
CA TYR A 116 13.60 15.72 26.64
C TYR A 116 12.81 15.99 25.34
N GLU A 117 12.53 17.27 25.05
CA GLU A 117 11.76 17.66 23.85
C GLU A 117 12.52 17.36 22.56
N GLU A 118 13.83 17.66 22.52
CA GLU A 118 14.69 17.40 21.36
C GLU A 118 14.81 15.89 21.13
N LEU A 119 15.10 15.11 22.17
CA LEU A 119 15.22 13.66 22.07
C LEU A 119 13.89 13.04 21.61
N GLY A 120 12.76 13.44 22.20
CA GLY A 120 11.44 12.97 21.83
C GLY A 120 11.09 13.24 20.37
N THR A 121 11.34 14.47 19.90
CA THR A 121 11.09 14.85 18.50
C THR A 121 11.94 14.03 17.53
N ARG A 122 13.23 13.81 17.84
CA ARG A 122 14.13 13.01 17.00
C ARG A 122 13.73 11.52 16.99
N VAL A 123 13.42 10.96 18.13
CA VAL A 123 12.96 9.58 18.25
C VAL A 123 11.71 9.36 17.41
N GLN A 124 10.71 10.23 17.51
CA GLN A 124 9.49 10.12 16.71
C GLN A 124 9.75 10.19 15.21
N ALA A 125 10.57 11.15 14.76
CA ALA A 125 10.91 11.30 13.34
C ALA A 125 11.64 10.06 12.80
N VAL A 126 12.60 9.51 13.57
CA VAL A 126 13.37 8.34 13.18
C VAL A 126 12.53 7.07 13.22
N ALA A 127 11.64 6.92 14.19
CA ALA A 127 10.69 5.81 14.25
C ALA A 127 9.74 5.79 13.05
N GLN A 128 9.20 6.94 12.67
CA GLN A 128 8.35 7.06 11.47
C GLN A 128 9.10 6.66 10.20
N TRP A 129 10.37 7.08 10.08
CA TRP A 129 11.22 6.67 8.97
C TRP A 129 11.46 5.14 8.97
N SER A 130 11.81 4.56 10.13
CA SER A 130 12.01 3.10 10.29
C SER A 130 10.76 2.31 9.87
N HIS A 131 9.58 2.72 10.32
CA HIS A 131 8.31 2.11 9.91
C HIS A 131 8.08 2.23 8.38
N GLY A 132 8.49 3.34 7.78
CA GLY A 132 8.47 3.51 6.33
C GLY A 132 9.35 2.48 5.61
N VAL A 133 10.59 2.32 6.05
CA VAL A 133 11.55 1.37 5.46
C VAL A 133 11.12 -0.08 5.66
N ARG A 134 10.64 -0.47 6.85
CA ARG A 134 10.14 -1.82 7.12
C ARG A 134 9.02 -2.23 6.19
N ARG A 135 8.09 -1.30 5.90
CA ARG A 135 7.04 -1.54 4.92
C ARG A 135 7.57 -1.87 3.52
N HIS A 136 8.71 -1.30 3.12
CA HIS A 136 9.33 -1.57 1.82
C HIS A 136 10.16 -2.86 1.80
N LEU A 137 10.82 -3.21 2.90
CA LEU A 137 11.65 -4.43 3.00
C LEU A 137 10.82 -5.71 3.20
N GLY A 138 9.62 -5.62 3.79
CA GLY A 138 8.71 -6.75 4.01
C GLY A 138 8.00 -7.28 2.76
N HIS A 139 8.27 -6.75 1.56
CA HIS A 139 7.62 -7.17 0.31
C HIS A 139 8.30 -8.35 -0.41
N GLY A 140 9.16 -9.11 0.30
CA GLY A 140 9.68 -10.40 -0.16
C GLY A 140 8.92 -11.55 0.50
N THR A 141 7.94 -12.13 -0.22
CA THR A 141 7.22 -13.40 0.04
C THR A 141 6.37 -13.51 1.31
N GLU A 142 5.05 -13.57 1.06
CA GLU A 142 3.93 -14.04 1.90
C GLU A 142 3.26 -13.05 2.86
N ALA A 143 2.09 -12.73 2.43
CA ALA A 143 0.79 -12.29 2.97
C ALA A 143 0.51 -12.37 4.49
N PRO A 144 -0.62 -11.77 4.86
CA PRO A 144 -0.98 -10.38 5.14
C PRO A 144 -1.25 -10.17 6.64
N GLY A 145 -0.51 -9.30 7.26
CA GLY A 145 -0.71 -8.93 8.67
C GLY A 145 0.04 -7.68 9.14
N GLY A 146 0.65 -6.92 8.24
CA GLY A 146 1.38 -5.68 8.57
C GLY A 146 0.42 -4.51 8.77
N ALA A 147 0.66 -3.71 9.80
CA ALA A 147 -0.13 -2.61 10.34
C ALA A 147 -0.43 -1.47 9.35
N GLY A 148 -1.31 -1.70 8.40
CA GLY A 148 -1.85 -0.70 7.48
C GLY A 148 -2.74 -1.33 6.42
N GLY A 149 -3.76 -0.61 5.98
CA GLY A 149 -4.69 -1.07 4.95
C GLY A 149 -4.02 -1.31 3.60
N THR A 150 -4.63 -2.17 2.78
CA THR A 150 -4.20 -2.43 1.40
C THR A 150 -4.61 -1.28 0.49
N VAL A 151 -3.65 -0.69 -0.22
CA VAL A 151 -3.91 0.36 -1.23
C VAL A 151 -3.96 -0.27 -2.62
N VAL A 152 -5.07 -0.03 -3.32
CA VAL A 152 -5.29 -0.52 -4.70
C VAL A 152 -5.61 0.65 -5.60
N THR A 153 -4.80 0.88 -6.62
CA THR A 153 -5.09 1.89 -7.62
C THR A 153 -5.77 1.29 -8.85
N VAL A 154 -6.71 2.04 -9.39
CA VAL A 154 -7.44 1.70 -10.61
C VAL A 154 -7.23 2.81 -11.62
N SER A 155 -6.47 2.53 -12.66
CA SER A 155 -6.18 3.47 -13.74
C SER A 155 -6.79 3.00 -15.05
N GLY A 156 -7.25 3.91 -15.87
CA GLY A 156 -7.71 3.61 -17.22
C GLY A 156 -6.59 3.77 -18.24
N ALA A 157 -6.44 2.86 -19.18
CA ALA A 157 -5.52 3.02 -20.32
C ALA A 157 -5.88 4.22 -21.20
N LYS A 158 -7.15 4.58 -21.22
CA LYS A 158 -7.74 5.76 -21.87
C LYS A 158 -9.08 6.10 -21.22
N GLY A 159 -9.60 7.28 -21.49
CA GLY A 159 -10.92 7.69 -21.03
C GLY A 159 -12.01 6.72 -21.50
N GLY A 160 -12.99 6.46 -20.64
CA GLY A 160 -14.16 5.66 -20.94
C GLY A 160 -13.95 4.14 -20.90
N VAL A 161 -12.81 3.61 -20.46
CA VAL A 161 -12.61 2.16 -20.31
C VAL A 161 -13.29 1.56 -19.08
N GLY A 162 -13.88 2.39 -18.19
CA GLY A 162 -14.65 1.96 -17.03
C GLY A 162 -13.84 1.85 -15.73
N ALA A 163 -12.75 2.61 -15.59
CA ALA A 163 -11.92 2.63 -14.39
C ALA A 163 -12.73 3.02 -13.15
N THR A 164 -13.44 4.13 -13.18
CA THR A 164 -14.27 4.64 -12.07
C THR A 164 -15.32 3.64 -11.62
N LEU A 165 -16.07 3.03 -12.56
CA LEU A 165 -17.04 1.99 -12.21
C LEU A 165 -16.38 0.79 -11.54
N ALA A 166 -15.20 0.37 -12.05
CA ALA A 166 -14.46 -0.72 -11.45
C ALA A 166 -13.96 -0.36 -10.04
N ALA A 167 -13.41 0.84 -9.84
CA ALA A 167 -12.97 1.32 -8.54
C ALA A 167 -14.10 1.32 -7.51
N ILE A 168 -15.28 1.85 -7.88
CA ILE A 168 -16.48 1.85 -7.03
C ILE A 168 -16.89 0.42 -6.68
N GLN A 169 -17.00 -0.48 -7.65
CA GLN A 169 -17.46 -1.85 -7.40
C GLN A 169 -16.46 -2.68 -6.58
N LEU A 170 -15.15 -2.48 -6.77
CA LEU A 170 -14.12 -3.10 -5.94
C LEU A 170 -14.20 -2.62 -4.48
N ALA A 171 -14.39 -1.31 -4.27
CA ALA A 171 -14.56 -0.74 -2.95
C ALA A 171 -15.84 -1.24 -2.26
N LEU A 172 -16.96 -1.31 -2.99
CA LEU A 172 -18.22 -1.85 -2.47
C LEU A 172 -18.10 -3.34 -2.12
N ALA A 173 -17.40 -4.14 -2.92
CA ALA A 173 -17.14 -5.55 -2.62
C ALA A 173 -16.33 -5.73 -1.34
N ALA A 174 -15.28 -4.93 -1.15
CA ALA A 174 -14.47 -4.94 0.06
C ALA A 174 -15.30 -4.54 1.29
N GLN A 175 -16.05 -3.43 1.20
CA GLN A 175 -16.93 -2.95 2.27
C GLN A 175 -18.01 -3.98 2.63
N ALA A 176 -18.66 -4.59 1.64
CA ALA A 176 -19.69 -5.62 1.85
C ALA A 176 -19.14 -6.89 2.51
N SER A 177 -17.84 -7.16 2.40
CA SER A 177 -17.17 -8.27 3.09
C SER A 177 -16.79 -7.95 4.54
N GLY A 178 -17.23 -6.81 5.08
CA GLY A 178 -16.98 -6.35 6.45
C GLY A 178 -15.60 -5.72 6.67
N ARG A 179 -14.89 -5.34 5.61
CA ARG A 179 -13.61 -4.65 5.72
C ARG A 179 -13.83 -3.13 5.66
N PRO A 180 -13.43 -2.34 6.68
CA PRO A 180 -13.48 -0.88 6.61
C PRO A 180 -12.76 -0.38 5.36
N THR A 181 -13.51 0.25 4.43
CA THR A 181 -13.01 0.60 3.11
C THR A 181 -13.16 2.10 2.82
N ALA A 182 -12.11 2.70 2.25
CA ALA A 182 -12.16 4.02 1.66
C ALA A 182 -12.02 3.95 0.14
N LEU A 183 -12.76 4.80 -0.57
CA LEU A 183 -12.58 5.07 -2.00
C LEU A 183 -12.14 6.53 -2.16
N VAL A 184 -11.04 6.73 -2.87
CA VAL A 184 -10.47 8.05 -3.15
C VAL A 184 -10.57 8.33 -4.64
N ASP A 185 -11.11 9.48 -4.99
CA ASP A 185 -11.13 9.96 -6.37
C ASP A 185 -9.93 10.90 -6.61
N LEU A 186 -8.95 10.41 -7.36
CA LEU A 186 -7.78 11.17 -7.82
C LEU A 186 -7.81 11.43 -9.34
N ASP A 187 -8.96 11.24 -10.00
CA ASP A 187 -9.21 11.83 -11.31
C ASP A 187 -9.61 13.30 -11.14
N LEU A 188 -8.62 14.11 -10.76
CA LEU A 188 -8.80 15.44 -10.18
C LEU A 188 -9.45 16.47 -11.10
N GLN A 189 -9.40 16.24 -12.42
CA GLN A 189 -9.95 17.16 -13.41
C GLN A 189 -11.35 16.73 -13.89
N THR A 190 -11.62 15.43 -13.88
CA THR A 190 -12.84 14.85 -14.44
C THR A 190 -13.46 13.80 -13.53
N GLY A 191 -13.22 13.90 -12.21
CA GLY A 191 -13.67 12.93 -11.23
C GLY A 191 -15.17 12.71 -11.22
N ASP A 192 -15.56 11.46 -11.43
CA ASP A 192 -16.96 11.07 -11.64
C ASP A 192 -17.54 10.21 -10.51
N VAL A 193 -16.75 9.89 -9.46
CA VAL A 193 -17.23 9.03 -8.36
C VAL A 193 -18.51 9.62 -7.74
N ALA A 194 -18.55 10.92 -7.51
CA ALA A 194 -19.73 11.59 -6.96
C ALA A 194 -20.96 11.45 -7.87
N SER A 195 -20.77 11.59 -9.19
CA SER A 195 -21.84 11.46 -10.19
C SER A 195 -22.37 10.02 -10.28
N PHE A 196 -21.50 9.03 -10.21
CA PHE A 196 -21.89 7.61 -10.23
C PHE A 196 -22.65 7.16 -8.97
N LEU A 197 -22.56 7.91 -7.87
CA LEU A 197 -23.19 7.61 -6.59
C LEU A 197 -24.28 8.61 -6.18
N ASP A 198 -24.60 9.59 -7.04
CA ASP A 198 -25.57 10.69 -6.80
C ASP A 198 -25.30 11.42 -5.47
N ILE A 199 -24.04 11.81 -5.25
CA ILE A 199 -23.59 12.39 -3.98
C ILE A 199 -23.38 13.89 -4.13
N GLN A 200 -23.95 14.64 -3.18
CA GLN A 200 -23.59 16.03 -2.93
C GLN A 200 -22.65 16.11 -1.73
N TYR A 201 -21.49 16.68 -1.92
CA TYR A 201 -20.44 16.79 -0.90
C TYR A 201 -19.96 18.23 -0.76
N ARG A 202 -19.33 18.53 0.38
CA ARG A 202 -18.82 19.88 0.69
C ARG A 202 -17.31 19.95 0.71
N ARG A 203 -16.64 18.85 0.96
CA ARG A 203 -15.18 18.76 1.06
C ARG A 203 -14.66 17.74 0.08
N SER A 204 -13.49 18.04 -0.47
CA SER A 204 -12.80 17.23 -1.47
C SER A 204 -11.37 16.92 -1.03
N VAL A 205 -10.66 16.14 -1.82
CA VAL A 205 -9.24 15.86 -1.62
C VAL A 205 -8.39 17.16 -1.67
N ALA A 206 -8.80 18.18 -2.44
CA ALA A 206 -8.11 19.46 -2.52
C ALA A 206 -8.15 20.23 -1.18
N ASP A 207 -9.23 20.10 -0.40
CA ASP A 207 -9.32 20.74 0.92
C ASP A 207 -8.32 20.16 1.94
N LEU A 208 -7.79 18.96 1.69
CA LEU A 208 -6.75 18.34 2.50
C LEU A 208 -5.32 18.66 2.00
N ALA A 209 -5.18 19.10 0.74
CA ALA A 209 -3.88 19.26 0.11
C ALA A 209 -3.01 20.35 0.77
N ALA A 210 -3.63 21.39 1.32
CA ALA A 210 -2.95 22.47 2.01
C ALA A 210 -2.62 22.15 3.49
N ILE A 211 -3.11 21.03 4.04
CA ILE A 211 -2.98 20.71 5.45
C ILE A 211 -1.70 19.91 5.68
N THR A 212 -0.80 20.44 6.50
CA THR A 212 0.50 19.82 6.78
C THR A 212 0.40 18.64 7.75
N ASP A 213 -0.55 18.70 8.70
CA ASP A 213 -0.80 17.64 9.68
C ASP A 213 -2.23 17.10 9.54
N LEU A 214 -2.34 15.96 8.88
CA LEU A 214 -3.61 15.26 8.67
C LEU A 214 -3.99 14.44 9.91
N SER A 215 -4.41 15.12 10.96
CA SER A 215 -4.94 14.44 12.14
C SER A 215 -6.17 13.58 11.79
N ALA A 216 -6.45 12.56 12.63
CA ALA A 216 -7.61 11.68 12.47
C ALA A 216 -8.95 12.44 12.39
N ARG A 217 -9.05 13.59 13.08
CA ARG A 217 -10.22 14.45 13.07
C ARG A 217 -10.38 15.19 11.73
N VAL A 218 -9.29 15.79 11.24
CA VAL A 218 -9.29 16.49 9.93
C VAL A 218 -9.69 15.54 8.81
N LEU A 219 -9.11 14.34 8.80
CA LEU A 219 -9.45 13.32 7.81
C LEU A 219 -10.93 12.88 7.94
N ALA A 220 -11.43 12.70 9.15
CA ALA A 220 -12.83 12.32 9.38
C ALA A 220 -13.81 13.39 8.91
N ASP A 221 -13.46 14.67 9.03
CA ASP A 221 -14.28 15.81 8.59
C ASP A 221 -14.31 15.95 7.06
N ALA A 222 -13.29 15.47 6.35
CA ALA A 222 -13.20 15.53 4.89
C ALA A 222 -13.85 14.32 4.19
N VAL A 223 -13.91 13.19 4.87
CA VAL A 223 -14.46 11.94 4.34
C VAL A 223 -15.99 11.95 4.38
N PHE A 224 -16.62 11.77 3.23
CA PHE A 224 -18.07 11.54 3.13
C PHE A 224 -18.39 10.08 3.47
N ARG A 225 -19.41 9.85 4.30
CA ARG A 225 -19.91 8.51 4.63
C ARG A 225 -21.14 8.19 3.80
N HIS A 226 -20.98 7.23 2.87
CA HIS A 226 -22.09 6.74 2.06
C HIS A 226 -22.97 5.75 2.84
N ASP A 227 -24.25 5.62 2.48
CA ASP A 227 -25.22 4.72 3.15
C ASP A 227 -24.79 3.23 3.10
N THR A 228 -23.98 2.83 2.13
CA THR A 228 -23.36 1.50 2.07
C THR A 228 -22.28 1.27 3.13
N GLY A 229 -21.93 2.29 3.93
CA GLY A 229 -20.83 2.28 4.88
C GLY A 229 -19.48 2.64 4.26
N LEU A 230 -19.39 2.79 2.93
CA LEU A 230 -18.17 3.17 2.24
C LEU A 230 -17.75 4.60 2.60
N ALA A 231 -16.48 4.80 2.89
CA ALA A 231 -15.89 6.11 3.12
C ALA A 231 -15.38 6.68 1.80
N LEU A 232 -15.77 7.90 1.46
CA LEU A 232 -15.46 8.53 0.18
C LEU A 232 -14.65 9.81 0.40
N LEU A 233 -13.52 9.93 -0.29
CA LEU A 233 -12.78 11.17 -0.44
C LEU A 233 -12.80 11.56 -1.91
N LEU A 234 -13.56 12.59 -2.25
CA LEU A 234 -13.96 12.91 -3.61
C LEU A 234 -13.02 13.93 -4.26
N ALA A 235 -12.96 13.92 -5.58
CA ALA A 235 -12.28 14.95 -6.37
C ALA A 235 -12.97 16.32 -6.15
N PRO A 236 -12.27 17.44 -6.35
CA PRO A 236 -12.91 18.76 -6.27
C PRO A 236 -13.96 18.93 -7.37
N ALA A 237 -15.06 19.63 -7.05
CA ALA A 237 -16.10 19.94 -8.04
C ALA A 237 -15.58 20.86 -9.17
N ASP A 238 -14.67 21.76 -8.82
CA ASP A 238 -13.98 22.65 -9.75
C ASP A 238 -12.65 21.98 -10.12
N GLY A 239 -12.55 21.44 -11.34
CA GLY A 239 -11.41 20.63 -11.78
C GLY A 239 -10.04 21.34 -11.72
N GLU A 240 -10.04 22.69 -11.84
CA GLU A 240 -8.83 23.51 -11.68
C GLU A 240 -8.24 23.42 -10.27
N ARG A 241 -9.04 23.17 -9.23
CA ARG A 241 -8.56 22.91 -7.88
C ARG A 241 -7.80 21.58 -7.74
N GLY A 242 -7.93 20.72 -8.73
CA GLY A 242 -7.13 19.49 -8.80
C GLY A 242 -5.62 19.74 -8.82
N GLU A 243 -5.17 20.88 -9.33
CA GLU A 243 -3.75 21.27 -9.34
C GLU A 243 -3.20 21.58 -7.92
N GLU A 244 -4.06 21.83 -6.93
CA GLU A 244 -3.68 21.99 -5.53
C GLU A 244 -3.18 20.67 -4.93
N VAL A 245 -3.59 19.51 -5.48
CA VAL A 245 -3.25 18.19 -4.97
C VAL A 245 -1.91 17.72 -5.56
N THR A 246 -0.83 18.07 -4.89
CA THR A 246 0.52 17.64 -5.26
C THR A 246 0.75 16.16 -4.97
N ASP A 247 1.85 15.59 -5.51
CA ASP A 247 2.33 14.25 -5.19
C ASP A 247 2.58 14.07 -3.67
N ARG A 248 3.15 15.09 -3.03
CA ARG A 248 3.36 15.12 -1.58
C ARG A 248 2.04 15.04 -0.80
N ALA A 249 1.05 15.85 -1.19
CA ALA A 249 -0.27 15.83 -0.57
C ALA A 249 -0.96 14.46 -0.74
N ALA A 250 -0.90 13.87 -1.95
CA ALA A 250 -1.44 12.55 -2.22
C ALA A 250 -0.79 11.47 -1.33
N ARG A 251 0.55 11.49 -1.16
CA ARG A 251 1.26 10.57 -0.25
C ARG A 251 0.81 10.71 1.19
N GLN A 252 0.64 11.92 1.69
CA GLN A 252 0.18 12.18 3.05
C GLN A 252 -1.26 11.69 3.26
N ILE A 253 -2.16 12.01 2.33
CA ILE A 253 -3.57 11.59 2.37
C ILE A 253 -3.69 10.06 2.34
N LEU A 254 -3.00 9.39 1.41
CA LEU A 254 -3.03 7.94 1.30
C LEU A 254 -2.41 7.26 2.52
N GLY A 255 -1.34 7.81 3.08
CA GLY A 255 -0.75 7.33 4.33
C GLY A 255 -1.71 7.42 5.52
N ALA A 256 -2.43 8.55 5.66
CA ALA A 256 -3.44 8.75 6.69
C ALA A 256 -4.67 7.82 6.51
N LEU A 257 -5.13 7.60 5.27
CA LEU A 257 -6.21 6.66 4.97
C LEU A 257 -5.79 5.22 5.24
N ARG A 258 -4.57 4.84 4.83
CA ARG A 258 -4.02 3.49 5.03
C ARG A 258 -3.92 3.10 6.51
N SER A 259 -3.69 4.07 7.41
CA SER A 259 -3.67 3.82 8.85
C SER A 259 -5.06 3.59 9.46
N ARG A 260 -6.14 3.98 8.77
CA ARG A 260 -7.51 3.97 9.28
C ARG A 260 -8.44 2.94 8.64
N TYR A 261 -8.18 2.56 7.40
CA TYR A 261 -9.00 1.64 6.62
C TYR A 261 -8.21 0.38 6.25
N GLU A 262 -8.88 -0.76 6.26
CA GLU A 262 -8.26 -2.03 5.84
C GLU A 262 -8.07 -2.10 4.32
N VAL A 263 -8.89 -1.38 3.56
CA VAL A 263 -8.79 -1.26 2.11
C VAL A 263 -8.93 0.19 1.70
N VAL A 264 -8.01 0.66 0.87
CA VAL A 264 -8.08 1.98 0.22
C VAL A 264 -8.05 1.75 -1.28
N VAL A 265 -9.17 1.98 -1.94
CA VAL A 265 -9.25 1.95 -3.41
C VAL A 265 -9.08 3.37 -3.93
N VAL A 266 -8.24 3.57 -4.94
CA VAL A 266 -7.96 4.88 -5.52
C VAL A 266 -8.32 4.85 -6.99
N ASP A 267 -9.29 5.64 -7.39
CA ASP A 267 -9.57 5.92 -8.80
C ASP A 267 -8.56 6.97 -9.30
N CYS A 268 -7.70 6.58 -10.22
CA CYS A 268 -6.65 7.43 -10.80
C CYS A 268 -7.04 8.00 -12.15
N GLY A 269 -8.26 7.73 -12.63
CA GLY A 269 -8.69 8.14 -13.96
C GLY A 269 -7.82 7.57 -15.09
N ALA A 270 -7.71 8.31 -16.19
CA ALA A 270 -6.91 7.91 -17.33
C ALA A 270 -5.71 8.84 -17.60
N GLN A 271 -5.63 9.96 -16.91
CA GLN A 271 -4.55 10.93 -17.05
C GLN A 271 -3.56 10.81 -15.90
N LEU A 272 -2.27 10.92 -16.25
CA LEU A 272 -1.21 10.89 -15.23
C LEU A 272 -1.01 12.31 -14.67
N SER A 273 -1.36 12.51 -13.41
CA SER A 273 -1.00 13.68 -12.60
C SER A 273 0.09 13.32 -11.59
N GLY A 274 0.70 14.30 -10.93
CA GLY A 274 1.62 14.04 -9.81
C GLY A 274 0.95 13.23 -8.70
N ALA A 275 -0.30 13.53 -8.38
CA ALA A 275 -1.08 12.82 -7.36
C ALA A 275 -1.36 11.36 -7.74
N SER A 276 -1.82 11.10 -8.98
CA SER A 276 -2.08 9.73 -9.44
C SER A 276 -0.79 8.92 -9.60
N ALA A 277 0.32 9.55 -10.02
CA ALA A 277 1.64 8.91 -10.06
C ALA A 277 2.09 8.44 -8.67
N ALA A 278 1.98 9.32 -7.66
CA ALA A 278 2.29 8.99 -6.28
C ALA A 278 1.40 7.87 -5.73
N ALA A 279 0.12 7.85 -6.10
CA ALA A 279 -0.80 6.78 -5.72
C ALA A 279 -0.39 5.42 -6.32
N VAL A 280 -0.07 5.38 -7.63
CA VAL A 280 0.36 4.16 -8.33
C VAL A 280 1.67 3.63 -7.76
N GLU A 281 2.62 4.51 -7.41
CA GLU A 281 3.89 4.14 -6.78
C GLU A 281 3.68 3.52 -5.39
N LEU A 282 2.78 4.09 -4.57
CA LEU A 282 2.49 3.63 -3.21
C LEU A 282 1.57 2.40 -3.15
N ALA A 283 0.94 2.03 -4.26
CA ALA A 283 -0.07 0.99 -4.29
C ALA A 283 0.51 -0.40 -4.02
N ASP A 284 -0.16 -1.20 -3.19
CA ASP A 284 0.12 -2.63 -3.05
C ASP A 284 -0.31 -3.40 -4.31
N ARG A 285 -1.34 -2.91 -4.99
CA ARG A 285 -1.84 -3.44 -6.26
C ARG A 285 -2.15 -2.29 -7.21
N ALA A 286 -1.52 -2.26 -8.38
CA ALA A 286 -1.80 -1.30 -9.45
C ALA A 286 -2.55 -1.98 -10.59
N LEU A 287 -3.80 -1.57 -10.79
CA LEU A 287 -4.66 -2.08 -11.86
C LEU A 287 -4.68 -1.09 -13.02
N LEU A 288 -4.50 -1.62 -14.23
CA LEU A 288 -4.65 -0.87 -15.47
C LEU A 288 -5.80 -1.47 -16.30
N LEU A 289 -6.92 -0.78 -16.36
CA LEU A 289 -8.07 -1.22 -17.16
C LEU A 289 -7.88 -0.86 -18.63
N THR A 290 -8.22 -1.82 -19.47
CA THR A 290 -8.27 -1.63 -20.93
C THR A 290 -9.47 -2.35 -21.54
N THR A 291 -9.89 -1.94 -22.71
CA THR A 291 -10.86 -2.68 -23.52
C THR A 291 -10.14 -3.48 -24.60
N PRO A 292 -10.72 -4.59 -25.11
CA PRO A 292 -10.08 -5.46 -26.06
C PRO A 292 -10.19 -4.91 -27.51
N ASP A 293 -9.74 -3.67 -27.69
CA ASP A 293 -9.61 -3.00 -28.99
C ASP A 293 -8.18 -2.47 -29.19
N VAL A 294 -7.77 -2.30 -30.43
CA VAL A 294 -6.40 -1.90 -30.79
C VAL A 294 -6.00 -0.58 -30.15
N VAL A 295 -6.93 0.38 -30.08
CA VAL A 295 -6.64 1.74 -29.58
C VAL A 295 -6.38 1.71 -28.09
N ALA A 296 -7.23 1.02 -27.31
CA ALA A 296 -7.10 0.90 -25.86
C ALA A 296 -5.87 0.05 -25.48
N VAL A 297 -5.61 -1.06 -26.16
CA VAL A 297 -4.43 -1.90 -25.89
C VAL A 297 -3.12 -1.18 -26.21
N ARG A 298 -3.07 -0.39 -27.30
CA ARG A 298 -1.92 0.47 -27.57
C ARG A 298 -1.75 1.56 -26.53
N ALA A 299 -2.85 2.12 -26.03
CA ALA A 299 -2.82 3.10 -24.95
C ALA A 299 -2.28 2.44 -23.65
N ALA A 300 -2.77 1.26 -23.28
CA ALA A 300 -2.26 0.50 -22.13
C ALA A 300 -0.74 0.27 -22.23
N LYS A 301 -0.25 -0.15 -23.40
CA LYS A 301 1.19 -0.32 -23.63
C LYS A 301 1.98 0.99 -23.45
N ARG A 302 1.42 2.13 -23.90
CA ARG A 302 2.07 3.44 -23.71
C ARG A 302 2.11 3.84 -22.24
N THR A 303 1.02 3.63 -21.52
CA THR A 303 0.93 3.92 -20.07
C THR A 303 1.95 3.10 -19.27
N VAL A 304 2.01 1.79 -19.50
CA VAL A 304 2.98 0.90 -18.82
C VAL A 304 4.42 1.35 -19.11
N ARG A 305 4.76 1.62 -20.37
CA ARG A 305 6.09 2.12 -20.73
C ARG A 305 6.41 3.49 -20.11
N MET A 306 5.42 4.35 -19.98
CA MET A 306 5.58 5.65 -19.33
C MET A 306 5.84 5.48 -17.83
N TRP A 307 5.10 4.62 -17.14
CA TRP A 307 5.31 4.33 -15.73
C TRP A 307 6.70 3.74 -15.47
N ASP A 308 7.13 2.79 -16.29
CA ASP A 308 8.47 2.18 -16.20
C ASP A 308 9.59 3.21 -16.40
N ARG A 309 9.49 4.03 -17.47
CA ARG A 309 10.48 5.08 -17.76
C ARG A 309 10.56 6.16 -16.68
N LEU A 310 9.43 6.51 -16.07
CA LEU A 310 9.34 7.49 -14.97
C LEU A 310 9.62 6.86 -13.61
N GLN A 311 9.91 5.56 -13.56
CA GLN A 311 10.17 4.80 -12.33
C GLN A 311 9.00 4.82 -11.33
N ILE A 312 7.78 4.96 -11.83
CA ILE A 312 6.55 4.94 -11.04
C ILE A 312 6.18 3.49 -10.71
N ARG A 313 6.14 2.62 -11.73
CA ARG A 313 5.78 1.20 -11.58
C ARG A 313 6.32 0.36 -12.72
N LYS A 314 6.86 -0.82 -12.40
CA LYS A 314 7.31 -1.78 -13.40
C LYS A 314 6.16 -2.51 -14.07
N ALA A 315 6.39 -2.99 -15.30
CA ALA A 315 5.37 -3.72 -16.05
C ALA A 315 4.91 -4.99 -15.31
N GLU A 316 5.82 -5.77 -14.77
CA GLU A 316 5.54 -7.02 -14.04
C GLU A 316 4.76 -6.81 -12.73
N GLU A 317 4.84 -5.62 -12.14
CA GLU A 317 4.12 -5.23 -10.93
C GLU A 317 2.74 -4.62 -11.21
N THR A 318 2.42 -4.41 -12.50
CA THR A 318 1.15 -3.87 -12.97
C THR A 318 0.24 -5.00 -13.40
N THR A 319 -1.01 -5.00 -12.93
CA THR A 319 -2.02 -5.97 -13.35
C THR A 319 -2.96 -5.34 -14.36
N VAL A 320 -2.96 -5.83 -15.61
CA VAL A 320 -3.95 -5.39 -16.60
C VAL A 320 -5.26 -6.13 -16.40
N VAL A 321 -6.38 -5.39 -16.47
CA VAL A 321 -7.73 -5.92 -16.41
C VAL A 321 -8.43 -5.63 -17.74
N VAL A 322 -8.94 -6.69 -18.40
CA VAL A 322 -9.68 -6.54 -19.66
C VAL A 322 -11.16 -6.33 -19.33
N ASN A 323 -11.66 -5.14 -19.61
CA ASN A 323 -13.06 -4.78 -19.47
C ASN A 323 -13.78 -4.86 -20.84
N ARG A 324 -15.10 -5.05 -20.79
CA ARG A 324 -15.97 -5.17 -21.98
C ARG A 324 -15.56 -6.32 -22.91
N LEU A 325 -15.15 -7.45 -22.34
CA LEU A 325 -14.86 -8.64 -23.12
C LEU A 325 -16.16 -9.27 -23.63
N SER A 326 -16.22 -9.59 -24.92
CA SER A 326 -17.31 -10.33 -25.54
C SER A 326 -16.81 -11.58 -26.24
N ARG A 327 -17.71 -12.54 -26.52
CA ARG A 327 -17.34 -13.81 -27.20
C ARG A 327 -16.78 -13.63 -28.61
N GLY A 328 -17.16 -12.54 -29.29
CA GLY A 328 -16.73 -12.24 -30.66
C GLY A 328 -15.49 -11.35 -30.73
N THR A 329 -14.85 -11.04 -29.62
CA THR A 329 -13.69 -10.15 -29.59
C THR A 329 -12.45 -10.84 -30.13
N GLU A 330 -11.79 -10.28 -31.15
CA GLU A 330 -10.55 -10.84 -31.74
C GLU A 330 -9.36 -10.71 -30.80
N ILE A 331 -9.27 -9.59 -30.06
CA ILE A 331 -8.18 -9.33 -29.12
C ILE A 331 -8.49 -10.01 -27.80
N GLN A 332 -7.94 -11.20 -27.61
CA GLN A 332 -8.10 -11.98 -26.40
C GLN A 332 -7.18 -11.48 -25.26
N PRO A 333 -7.55 -11.71 -23.98
CA PRO A 333 -6.77 -11.26 -22.82
C PRO A 333 -5.29 -11.66 -22.86
N ALA A 334 -4.97 -12.88 -23.29
CA ALA A 334 -3.59 -13.34 -23.43
C ALA A 334 -2.77 -12.51 -24.44
N LEU A 335 -3.41 -11.98 -25.52
CA LEU A 335 -2.77 -11.08 -26.46
C LEU A 335 -2.52 -9.71 -25.80
N VAL A 336 -3.47 -9.20 -25.01
CA VAL A 336 -3.31 -7.94 -24.26
C VAL A 336 -2.10 -8.05 -23.33
N GLN A 337 -2.02 -9.12 -22.53
CA GLN A 337 -0.88 -9.38 -21.64
C GLN A 337 0.45 -9.38 -22.39
N ARG A 338 0.54 -10.09 -23.50
CA ARG A 338 1.76 -10.15 -24.33
C ARG A 338 2.17 -8.80 -24.90
N ILE A 339 1.20 -7.96 -25.28
CA ILE A 339 1.46 -6.63 -25.86
C ILE A 339 1.92 -5.65 -24.77
N THR A 340 1.32 -5.70 -23.59
CA THR A 340 1.62 -4.78 -22.48
C THR A 340 2.84 -5.22 -21.67
N GLY A 341 3.13 -6.53 -21.59
CA GLY A 341 4.20 -7.09 -20.77
C GLY A 341 3.86 -7.14 -19.27
N THR A 342 2.58 -6.98 -18.92
CA THR A 342 2.09 -6.89 -17.52
C THR A 342 1.60 -8.24 -17.01
N ALA A 343 1.33 -8.33 -15.70
CA ALA A 343 0.46 -9.37 -15.17
C ALA A 343 -0.96 -9.20 -15.73
N LEU A 344 -1.71 -10.30 -15.85
CA LEU A 344 -3.10 -10.30 -16.32
C LEU A 344 -4.02 -10.75 -15.18
N ALA A 345 -5.07 -10.00 -14.90
CA ALA A 345 -6.15 -10.46 -14.03
C ALA A 345 -6.82 -11.70 -14.62
N ARG A 346 -7.08 -12.71 -13.79
CA ARG A 346 -7.78 -13.94 -14.22
C ARG A 346 -9.21 -13.65 -14.64
N THR A 347 -9.82 -12.69 -13.94
CA THR A 347 -11.18 -12.23 -14.18
C THR A 347 -11.18 -11.13 -15.22
N ALA A 348 -11.82 -11.37 -16.37
CA ALA A 348 -12.18 -10.34 -17.34
C ALA A 348 -13.63 -9.90 -17.11
N VAL A 349 -13.90 -8.61 -17.32
CA VAL A 349 -15.24 -8.04 -17.13
C VAL A 349 -16.02 -8.11 -18.45
N PRO A 350 -17.23 -8.70 -18.48
CA PRO A 350 -18.01 -8.85 -19.70
C PRO A 350 -18.56 -7.52 -20.22
N ALA A 351 -18.79 -7.46 -21.53
CA ALA A 351 -19.48 -6.35 -22.19
C ALA A 351 -21.00 -6.49 -21.98
N ASN A 352 -21.56 -5.75 -21.03
CA ASN A 352 -23.00 -5.74 -20.80
C ASN A 352 -23.51 -4.34 -20.40
N PHE A 353 -23.51 -3.45 -21.38
CA PHE A 353 -23.94 -2.06 -21.16
C PHE A 353 -25.40 -1.95 -20.72
N ARG A 354 -26.28 -2.84 -21.18
CA ARG A 354 -27.71 -2.80 -20.86
C ARG A 354 -28.00 -3.00 -19.37
N GLU A 355 -27.21 -3.82 -18.68
CA GLU A 355 -27.33 -4.02 -17.25
C GLU A 355 -26.89 -2.78 -16.45
N LEU A 356 -25.98 -2.00 -17.00
CA LEU A 356 -25.40 -0.83 -16.32
C LEU A 356 -26.19 0.45 -16.56
N GLN A 357 -26.80 0.59 -17.73
CA GLN A 357 -27.33 1.86 -18.21
C GLN A 357 -28.26 2.53 -17.19
N GLY A 358 -29.27 1.83 -16.67
CA GLY A 358 -30.22 2.42 -15.74
C GLY A 358 -29.59 2.90 -14.43
N ALA A 359 -28.59 2.16 -13.93
CA ALA A 359 -27.89 2.53 -12.70
C ALA A 359 -26.89 3.68 -12.94
N VAL A 360 -26.25 3.71 -14.10
CA VAL A 360 -25.32 4.78 -14.49
C VAL A 360 -26.09 6.09 -14.73
N ASP A 361 -27.17 6.03 -15.51
CA ASP A 361 -28.00 7.21 -15.84
C ASP A 361 -28.67 7.83 -14.59
N ALA A 362 -28.90 6.98 -13.56
CA ALA A 362 -29.48 7.43 -12.30
C ALA A 362 -28.44 7.78 -11.22
N GLY A 363 -27.13 7.64 -11.50
CA GLY A 363 -26.08 7.84 -10.49
C GLY A 363 -26.11 6.81 -9.35
N ARG A 364 -26.68 5.63 -9.55
CA ARG A 364 -26.91 4.63 -8.49
C ARG A 364 -26.25 3.28 -8.78
N VAL A 365 -24.94 3.33 -9.15
CA VAL A 365 -24.19 2.12 -9.46
C VAL A 365 -23.98 1.19 -8.25
N HIS A 366 -24.16 1.68 -7.03
CA HIS A 366 -24.17 0.89 -5.81
C HIS A 366 -25.39 -0.04 -5.72
N GLU A 367 -26.50 0.31 -6.37
CA GLU A 367 -27.75 -0.47 -6.42
C GLU A 367 -27.77 -1.53 -7.55
N LEU A 368 -26.68 -1.70 -8.32
CA LEU A 368 -26.64 -2.73 -9.37
C LEU A 368 -27.09 -4.09 -8.83
N ASP A 369 -27.99 -4.76 -9.60
CA ASP A 369 -28.52 -6.07 -9.25
C ASP A 369 -27.38 -7.07 -8.98
N SER A 370 -27.53 -7.89 -7.95
CA SER A 370 -26.56 -8.93 -7.61
C SER A 370 -26.39 -9.97 -8.73
N ARG A 371 -27.33 -10.11 -9.62
CA ARG A 371 -27.28 -10.96 -10.82
C ARG A 371 -26.58 -10.31 -12.00
N SER A 372 -26.24 -9.01 -11.93
CA SER A 372 -25.49 -8.35 -13.00
C SER A 372 -24.17 -9.06 -13.24
N THR A 373 -23.94 -9.43 -14.49
CA THR A 373 -22.73 -10.15 -14.90
C THR A 373 -21.48 -9.27 -14.73
N VAL A 374 -21.61 -7.96 -14.90
CA VAL A 374 -20.55 -6.97 -14.69
C VAL A 374 -20.22 -6.85 -13.21
N LYS A 375 -21.24 -6.70 -12.33
CA LYS A 375 -21.05 -6.65 -10.88
C LYS A 375 -20.37 -7.92 -10.38
N GLN A 376 -20.89 -9.10 -10.77
CA GLN A 376 -20.31 -10.39 -10.36
C GLN A 376 -18.85 -10.53 -10.78
N ALA A 377 -18.49 -10.12 -12.00
CA ALA A 377 -17.11 -10.15 -12.46
C ALA A 377 -16.20 -9.21 -11.63
N LEU A 378 -16.62 -7.97 -11.36
CA LEU A 378 -15.84 -7.03 -10.56
C LEU A 378 -15.71 -7.48 -9.10
N TRP A 379 -16.75 -8.08 -8.53
CA TRP A 379 -16.69 -8.64 -7.17
C TRP A 379 -15.82 -9.89 -7.10
N THR A 380 -15.82 -10.72 -8.15
CA THR A 380 -14.87 -11.84 -8.30
C THR A 380 -13.44 -11.34 -8.40
N LEU A 381 -13.20 -10.25 -9.14
CA LEU A 381 -11.91 -9.59 -9.21
C LEU A 381 -11.47 -9.07 -7.83
N ALA A 382 -12.38 -8.49 -7.04
CA ALA A 382 -12.08 -8.08 -5.67
C ALA A 382 -11.60 -9.26 -4.80
N GLY A 383 -12.23 -10.42 -4.94
CA GLY A 383 -11.80 -11.67 -4.30
C GLY A 383 -10.44 -12.15 -4.79
N GLU A 384 -10.18 -12.09 -6.10
CA GLU A 384 -8.89 -12.44 -6.72
C GLU A 384 -7.74 -11.56 -6.18
N LEU A 385 -8.03 -10.29 -5.95
CA LEU A 385 -7.08 -9.30 -5.41
C LEU A 385 -6.92 -9.38 -3.90
N GLY A 386 -7.69 -10.22 -3.20
CA GLY A 386 -7.69 -10.31 -1.74
C GLY A 386 -8.37 -9.12 -1.03
N LEU A 387 -9.19 -8.34 -1.74
CA LEU A 387 -9.91 -7.18 -1.19
C LEU A 387 -11.18 -7.59 -0.45
N ALA A 388 -11.86 -8.64 -0.91
CA ALA A 388 -13.04 -9.19 -0.27
C ALA A 388 -12.68 -10.50 0.43
N ARG A 389 -13.19 -10.70 1.65
CA ARG A 389 -13.10 -12.01 2.32
C ARG A 389 -14.00 -12.99 1.58
N ALA A 390 -13.52 -14.23 1.38
CA ALA A 390 -14.40 -15.27 0.89
C ALA A 390 -15.53 -15.47 1.91
N PRO A 391 -16.81 -15.64 1.47
CA PRO A 391 -17.89 -15.94 2.39
C PRO A 391 -17.54 -17.20 3.21
N GLU A 392 -17.60 -17.09 4.54
CA GLU A 392 -17.41 -18.21 5.44
C GLU A 392 -18.49 -19.25 5.10
N GLY A 393 -18.12 -20.34 4.45
CA GLY A 393 -19.05 -21.41 4.10
C GLY A 393 -18.91 -22.06 2.72
N SER A 394 -18.00 -21.62 1.88
CA SER A 394 -17.73 -22.38 0.64
C SER A 394 -16.87 -23.60 0.96
N PRO A 395 -17.37 -24.86 0.76
CA PRO A 395 -16.58 -26.05 1.02
C PRO A 395 -15.38 -26.04 0.06
N ARG A 396 -14.18 -26.01 0.62
CA ARG A 396 -12.94 -26.26 -0.13
C ARG A 396 -13.11 -27.61 -0.83
N GLY A 397 -13.26 -27.59 -2.14
CA GLY A 397 -13.36 -28.78 -2.97
C GLY A 397 -12.21 -29.72 -2.68
N GLY A 398 -12.49 -30.74 -1.87
CA GLY A 398 -11.60 -31.85 -1.59
C GLY A 398 -11.30 -32.55 -2.89
N ARG A 399 -10.04 -32.54 -3.33
CA ARG A 399 -9.54 -33.47 -4.34
C ARG A 399 -9.58 -34.87 -3.75
N SER A 400 -10.72 -35.56 -3.96
CA SER A 400 -10.80 -36.99 -3.80
C SER A 400 -9.96 -37.64 -4.92
N ARG A 401 -8.78 -38.09 -4.56
CA ARG A 401 -8.06 -39.12 -5.33
C ARG A 401 -8.81 -40.42 -5.20
N GLY A 402 -9.67 -40.69 -6.15
CA GLY A 402 -10.24 -42.01 -6.36
C GLY A 402 -9.22 -42.92 -7.04
N ASP A 403 -8.54 -43.69 -6.22
CA ASP A 403 -7.79 -44.87 -6.62
C ASP A 403 -8.77 -45.90 -7.20
N ARG A 404 -8.69 -46.20 -8.48
CA ARG A 404 -9.32 -47.35 -9.11
C ARG A 404 -8.23 -48.16 -9.79
N GLY A 405 -7.79 -49.19 -9.06
CA GLY A 405 -6.96 -50.26 -9.57
C GLY A 405 -7.68 -51.08 -10.66
N PRO A 406 -6.94 -51.81 -11.50
CA PRO A 406 -7.47 -52.52 -12.65
C PRO A 406 -8.00 -53.89 -12.22
N SER A 407 -9.29 -54.21 -12.47
CA SER A 407 -9.80 -55.54 -12.34
C SER A 407 -10.03 -56.19 -13.72
N GLY A 408 -9.21 -57.20 -13.96
CA GLY A 408 -9.52 -58.54 -14.44
C GLY A 408 -10.32 -58.71 -15.72
N PHE A 409 -9.57 -59.06 -16.76
CA PHE A 409 -10.02 -59.86 -17.93
C PHE A 409 -10.77 -61.11 -17.48
N ARG A 410 -12.02 -61.33 -17.97
CA ARG A 410 -12.58 -62.65 -18.17
C ARG A 410 -13.18 -62.78 -19.56
N ARG A 411 -12.48 -63.55 -20.37
CA ARG A 411 -13.00 -64.23 -21.57
C ARG A 411 -14.17 -65.10 -21.21
N ARG A 412 -15.24 -65.05 -21.98
CA ARG A 412 -16.10 -66.21 -22.21
C ARG A 412 -16.44 -66.29 -23.70
N LYS A 413 -16.14 -67.50 -24.19
CA LYS A 413 -16.34 -68.03 -25.51
C LYS A 413 -17.77 -68.60 -25.63
N GLU A 414 -18.23 -68.78 -26.88
CA GLU A 414 -19.25 -69.69 -27.38
C GLU A 414 -20.71 -69.17 -27.30
N ALA A 415 -21.58 -69.43 -28.22
CA ALA A 415 -21.58 -70.07 -29.55
C ALA A 415 -22.97 -69.84 -30.13
N GLY A 416 -23.12 -69.91 -31.44
CA GLY A 416 -24.19 -70.57 -32.09
C GLY A 416 -25.45 -69.78 -32.51
N GLY A 417 -25.71 -69.78 -33.80
CA GLY A 417 -26.99 -69.55 -34.42
C GLY A 417 -26.93 -68.65 -35.64
#